data_5fea2b6bb94f2acbcbf898f72aaf7fec
#
_entry.id   5fea2b6bb94f2acbcbf898f72aaf7fec
#
_cell.length_a   1.000
_cell.length_b   1.000
_cell.length_c   1.000
_cell.angle_alpha   90.00
_cell.angle_beta   90.00
_cell.angle_gamma   90.00
#
_symmetry.space_group_name_H-M   'P 1'
#
loop_
_entity.id
_entity.type
_entity.pdbx_description
1 polymer ?
#
loop_
_entity_poly.entity_id
_entity_poly.type
_entity_poly.pdbx_seq_one_letter_code
_entity_poly.pdbx_strand_id
1 'polypeptide(L)'
;MKVGMGYDVHKLVEDRKLILGGVEIPYEKGLLGHSDADVLVHAVMDALLGAAALGDIGKHFPDTDPAYAGADSMKLLEEVKKLLDAENYIVGNIDATVIAQKPKLAPYIERMRENIAARLGIDMNQVNVKATTEEGLGFTGAGQGISAQAICLLETVDNFDYRATRLISDSQEPESVSPCRACMGCVKGQSLS
;
A
#
# COMPACT_ATOMS: atom_id res chain seq x y z
N MET A 1 5.33 -7.86 -11.71
CA MET A 1 4.24 -7.08 -11.08
C MET A 1 3.20 -8.03 -10.53
N LYS A 2 2.87 -7.96 -9.24
CA LYS A 2 1.86 -8.75 -8.53
C LYS A 2 0.96 -7.83 -7.71
N VAL A 3 -0.32 -8.18 -7.59
CA VAL A 3 -1.32 -7.43 -6.81
C VAL A 3 -1.81 -8.33 -5.70
N GLY A 4 -1.96 -7.78 -4.50
CA GLY A 4 -2.59 -8.45 -3.36
C GLY A 4 -3.64 -7.57 -2.72
N MET A 5 -4.63 -8.20 -2.11
CA MET A 5 -5.67 -7.55 -1.33
C MET A 5 -5.66 -8.14 0.08
N GLY A 6 -5.76 -7.28 1.08
CA GLY A 6 -5.96 -7.66 2.47
C GLY A 6 -7.22 -7.04 3.04
N TYR A 7 -7.84 -7.74 3.96
CA TYR A 7 -9.00 -7.31 4.73
C TYR A 7 -8.87 -7.79 6.16
N ASP A 8 -9.08 -6.88 7.10
CA ASP A 8 -9.14 -7.25 8.52
C ASP A 8 -10.25 -6.48 9.23
N VAL A 9 -10.70 -7.04 10.36
CA VAL A 9 -11.76 -6.45 11.18
C VAL A 9 -11.55 -6.79 12.65
N HIS A 10 -11.69 -5.77 13.50
CA HIS A 10 -11.61 -5.92 14.94
C HIS A 10 -12.79 -5.26 15.66
N LYS A 11 -13.25 -5.92 16.74
CA LYS A 11 -14.34 -5.41 17.58
C LYS A 11 -13.84 -4.25 18.45
N LEU A 12 -14.65 -3.18 18.58
CA LEU A 12 -14.43 -2.10 19.53
C LEU A 12 -14.87 -2.52 20.94
N VAL A 13 -13.97 -2.33 21.91
CA VAL A 13 -14.18 -2.63 23.33
C VAL A 13 -13.65 -1.49 24.20
N GLU A 14 -14.14 -1.38 25.42
CA GLU A 14 -13.63 -0.46 26.43
C GLU A 14 -12.27 -0.92 26.97
N ASP A 15 -11.57 -0.04 27.66
CA ASP A 15 -10.30 -0.31 28.35
C ASP A 15 -9.15 -0.78 27.44
N ARG A 16 -9.21 -0.45 26.16
CA ARG A 16 -8.11 -0.65 25.21
C ARG A 16 -7.79 0.63 24.46
N LYS A 17 -6.51 0.80 24.10
CA LYS A 17 -6.07 1.88 23.22
C LYS A 17 -6.53 1.61 21.78
N LEU A 18 -6.93 2.67 21.07
CA LEU A 18 -7.16 2.61 19.65
C LEU A 18 -5.88 2.93 18.92
N ILE A 19 -5.31 1.93 18.23
CA ILE A 19 -4.08 2.08 17.44
C ILE A 19 -4.43 1.75 15.99
N LEU A 20 -4.10 2.68 15.07
CA LEU A 20 -4.29 2.53 13.63
C LEU A 20 -3.07 3.10 12.89
N GLY A 21 -2.44 2.29 12.03
CA GLY A 21 -1.23 2.67 11.31
C GLY A 21 -0.07 3.06 12.25
N GLY A 22 0.02 2.39 13.42
CA GLY A 22 0.99 2.69 14.46
C GLY A 22 0.77 4.02 15.18
N VAL A 23 -0.44 4.60 15.05
CA VAL A 23 -0.82 5.87 15.70
C VAL A 23 -1.84 5.60 16.81
N GLU A 24 -1.53 5.97 18.05
CA GLU A 24 -2.49 5.95 19.13
C GLU A 24 -3.49 7.12 18.98
N ILE A 25 -4.76 6.80 18.82
CA ILE A 25 -5.84 7.75 18.58
C ILE A 25 -6.65 7.92 19.87
N PRO A 26 -6.80 9.15 20.40
CA PRO A 26 -7.64 9.39 21.57
C PRO A 26 -9.09 9.03 21.29
N TYR A 27 -9.56 7.95 21.92
CA TYR A 27 -10.93 7.48 21.83
C TYR A 27 -11.29 6.64 23.06
N GLU A 28 -12.56 6.59 23.43
CA GLU A 28 -13.05 5.86 24.60
C GLU A 28 -12.95 4.35 24.49
N LYS A 29 -12.81 3.82 23.26
CA LYS A 29 -12.71 2.39 22.96
C LYS A 29 -11.48 2.13 22.11
N GLY A 30 -10.96 0.91 22.21
CA GLY A 30 -9.93 0.40 21.33
C GLY A 30 -10.30 -0.92 20.70
N LEU A 31 -9.45 -1.46 19.86
CA LEU A 31 -9.70 -2.70 19.15
C LEU A 31 -9.29 -3.93 19.97
N LEU A 32 -10.12 -4.96 19.93
CA LEU A 32 -9.86 -6.24 20.58
C LEU A 32 -9.09 -7.16 19.62
N GLY A 33 -7.93 -7.63 20.05
CA GLY A 33 -7.10 -8.60 19.32
C GLY A 33 -6.00 -9.16 20.20
N HIS A 34 -5.26 -10.14 19.68
CA HIS A 34 -4.14 -10.79 20.36
C HIS A 34 -2.92 -9.87 20.44
N SER A 35 -2.66 -9.09 19.38
CA SER A 35 -1.65 -8.03 19.29
C SER A 35 -2.20 -6.68 19.82
N ASP A 36 -1.65 -5.58 19.35
CA ASP A 36 -2.21 -4.23 19.51
C ASP A 36 -3.49 -4.00 18.70
N ALA A 37 -3.89 -4.99 17.88
CA ALA A 37 -5.10 -5.00 17.04
C ALA A 37 -5.16 -3.85 16.03
N ASP A 38 -4.02 -3.42 15.48
CA ASP A 38 -3.96 -2.43 14.41
C ASP A 38 -4.52 -3.00 13.10
N VAL A 39 -5.82 -2.87 12.92
CA VAL A 39 -6.56 -3.43 11.78
C VAL A 39 -6.07 -2.89 10.43
N LEU A 40 -5.54 -1.65 10.38
CA LEU A 40 -4.99 -1.09 9.15
C LEU A 40 -3.69 -1.79 8.77
N VAL A 41 -2.78 -1.95 9.71
CA VAL A 41 -1.48 -2.61 9.47
C VAL A 41 -1.69 -4.10 9.16
N HIS A 42 -2.65 -4.77 9.80
CA HIS A 42 -3.00 -6.16 9.50
C HIS A 42 -3.49 -6.31 8.05
N ALA A 43 -4.41 -5.46 7.59
CA ALA A 43 -4.88 -5.48 6.21
C ALA A 43 -3.73 -5.21 5.21
N VAL A 44 -2.80 -4.30 5.53
CA VAL A 44 -1.61 -4.04 4.71
C VAL A 44 -0.69 -5.26 4.66
N MET A 45 -0.42 -5.92 5.79
CA MET A 45 0.41 -7.14 5.82
C MET A 45 -0.20 -8.27 5.01
N ASP A 46 -1.50 -8.49 5.13
CA ASP A 46 -2.22 -9.52 4.34
C ASP A 46 -2.18 -9.23 2.84
N ALA A 47 -2.33 -7.95 2.44
CA ALA A 47 -2.18 -7.57 1.04
C ALA A 47 -0.79 -7.90 0.51
N LEU A 48 0.26 -7.57 1.27
CA LEU A 48 1.66 -7.80 0.90
C LEU A 48 2.00 -9.30 0.82
N LEU A 49 1.63 -10.08 1.84
CA LEU A 49 1.85 -11.52 1.87
C LEU A 49 1.07 -12.24 0.77
N GLY A 50 -0.20 -11.84 0.55
CA GLY A 50 -1.04 -12.37 -0.51
C GLY A 50 -0.47 -12.10 -1.91
N ALA A 51 0.02 -10.88 -2.18
CA ALA A 51 0.67 -10.54 -3.44
C ALA A 51 1.92 -11.40 -3.70
N ALA A 52 2.70 -11.68 -2.66
CA ALA A 52 3.89 -12.52 -2.73
C ALA A 52 3.56 -14.03 -2.80
N ALA A 53 2.28 -14.43 -2.60
CA ALA A 53 1.83 -15.83 -2.47
C ALA A 53 2.44 -16.54 -1.24
N LEU A 54 2.68 -15.79 -0.16
CA LEU A 54 3.24 -16.31 1.10
C LEU A 54 2.17 -16.73 2.13
N GLY A 55 0.89 -16.55 1.80
CA GLY A 55 -0.25 -16.83 2.70
C GLY A 55 -0.76 -15.55 3.36
N ASP A 56 -1.04 -15.61 4.65
CA ASP A 56 -1.61 -14.55 5.46
C ASP A 56 -0.84 -14.32 6.77
N ILE A 57 -1.22 -13.29 7.54
CA ILE A 57 -0.57 -12.97 8.82
C ILE A 57 -0.71 -14.11 9.84
N GLY A 58 -1.82 -14.86 9.84
CA GLY A 58 -2.03 -15.96 10.77
C GLY A 58 -1.07 -17.12 10.58
N LYS A 59 -0.56 -17.32 9.35
CA LYS A 59 0.47 -18.32 9.05
C LYS A 59 1.84 -17.93 9.62
N HIS A 60 2.17 -16.63 9.61
CA HIS A 60 3.49 -16.13 10.03
C HIS A 60 3.52 -15.72 11.50
N PHE A 61 2.41 -15.24 12.03
CA PHE A 61 2.26 -14.71 13.39
C PHE A 61 1.01 -15.29 14.04
N PRO A 62 0.97 -16.62 14.33
CA PRO A 62 -0.21 -17.26 14.86
C PRO A 62 -0.62 -16.68 16.21
N ASP A 63 -1.90 -16.42 16.39
CA ASP A 63 -2.51 -15.92 17.64
C ASP A 63 -2.41 -16.92 18.80
N THR A 64 -2.10 -18.18 18.50
CA THR A 64 -1.84 -19.22 19.49
C THR A 64 -0.43 -19.18 20.08
N ASP A 65 0.49 -18.40 19.48
CA ASP A 65 1.87 -18.27 19.98
C ASP A 65 1.97 -17.12 20.99
N PRO A 66 2.31 -17.40 22.26
CA PRO A 66 2.47 -16.38 23.28
C PRO A 66 3.50 -15.29 22.94
N ALA A 67 4.45 -15.57 22.04
CA ALA A 67 5.47 -14.62 21.61
C ALA A 67 4.84 -13.37 20.92
N TYR A 68 3.66 -13.49 20.35
CA TYR A 68 2.96 -12.39 19.68
C TYR A 68 1.87 -11.75 20.54
N ALA A 69 1.68 -12.19 21.79
CA ALA A 69 0.73 -11.59 22.70
C ALA A 69 1.10 -10.12 22.99
N GLY A 70 0.21 -9.19 22.64
CA GLY A 70 0.47 -7.74 22.77
C GLY A 70 1.53 -7.20 21.81
N ALA A 71 1.87 -7.94 20.75
CA ALA A 71 2.87 -7.51 19.78
C ALA A 71 2.46 -6.18 19.11
N ASP A 72 3.45 -5.34 18.87
CA ASP A 72 3.37 -4.12 18.07
C ASP A 72 3.28 -4.50 16.58
N SER A 73 2.14 -4.25 15.94
CA SER A 73 1.90 -4.61 14.54
C SER A 73 2.89 -3.92 13.57
N MET A 74 3.45 -2.77 13.96
CA MET A 74 4.48 -2.11 13.16
C MET A 74 5.80 -2.93 13.13
N LYS A 75 6.11 -3.69 14.18
CA LYS A 75 7.24 -4.63 14.18
C LYS A 75 6.94 -5.87 13.34
N LEU A 76 5.69 -6.36 13.37
CA LEU A 76 5.28 -7.46 12.50
C LEU A 76 5.36 -7.05 11.02
N LEU A 77 5.04 -5.80 10.69
CA LEU A 77 5.19 -5.26 9.35
C LEU A 77 6.66 -5.24 8.89
N GLU A 78 7.61 -4.97 9.80
CA GLU A 78 9.05 -5.08 9.50
C GLU A 78 9.45 -6.53 9.16
N GLU A 79 8.90 -7.52 9.87
CA GLU A 79 9.16 -8.92 9.55
C GLU A 79 8.56 -9.30 8.18
N VAL A 80 7.36 -8.82 7.85
CA VAL A 80 6.78 -9.00 6.50
C VAL A 80 7.70 -8.39 5.44
N LYS A 81 8.25 -7.18 5.69
CA LYS A 81 9.23 -6.56 4.77
C LYS A 81 10.44 -7.46 4.54
N LYS A 82 11.00 -8.08 5.59
CA LYS A 82 12.14 -9.00 5.44
C LYS A 82 11.79 -10.23 4.60
N LEU A 83 10.55 -10.76 4.74
CA LEU A 83 10.07 -11.86 3.90
C LEU A 83 9.98 -11.46 2.43
N LEU A 84 9.49 -10.25 2.14
CA LEU A 84 9.43 -9.73 0.78
C LEU A 84 10.83 -9.54 0.18
N ASP A 85 11.78 -9.02 0.97
CA ASP A 85 13.17 -8.83 0.54
C ASP A 85 13.86 -10.17 0.22
N ALA A 86 13.62 -11.20 1.03
CA ALA A 86 14.16 -12.54 0.80
C ALA A 86 13.67 -13.16 -0.52
N GLU A 87 12.46 -12.78 -0.94
CA GLU A 87 11.84 -13.20 -2.21
C GLU A 87 12.10 -12.20 -3.37
N ASN A 88 12.98 -11.21 -3.18
CA ASN A 88 13.33 -10.17 -4.14
C ASN A 88 12.12 -9.33 -4.62
N TYR A 89 11.14 -9.08 -3.75
CA TYR A 89 10.02 -8.19 -4.02
C TYR A 89 10.28 -6.77 -3.54
N ILE A 90 9.84 -5.80 -4.36
CA ILE A 90 9.79 -4.37 -4.04
C ILE A 90 8.34 -3.95 -3.96
N VAL A 91 8.00 -3.17 -2.95
CA VAL A 91 6.66 -2.57 -2.83
C VAL A 91 6.55 -1.41 -3.80
N GLY A 92 5.68 -1.51 -4.80
CA GLY A 92 5.41 -0.46 -5.78
C GLY A 92 4.51 0.63 -5.18
N ASN A 93 3.36 0.22 -4.62
CA ASN A 93 2.48 1.12 -3.87
C ASN A 93 1.50 0.33 -2.98
N ILE A 94 0.90 1.06 -2.04
CA ILE A 94 -0.18 0.59 -1.15
C ILE A 94 -1.31 1.61 -1.18
N ASP A 95 -2.54 1.12 -1.33
CA ASP A 95 -3.77 1.91 -1.16
C ASP A 95 -4.65 1.21 -0.12
N ALA A 96 -4.94 1.88 0.99
CA ALA A 96 -5.72 1.32 2.09
C ALA A 96 -6.91 2.22 2.46
N THR A 97 -7.98 1.60 2.92
CA THR A 97 -9.18 2.27 3.39
C THR A 97 -9.57 1.74 4.76
N VAL A 98 -9.69 2.62 5.75
CA VAL A 98 -10.22 2.31 7.07
C VAL A 98 -11.70 2.66 7.09
N ILE A 99 -12.53 1.73 7.51
CA ILE A 99 -13.97 1.87 7.63
C ILE A 99 -14.31 1.99 9.13
N ALA A 100 -14.64 3.21 9.57
CA ALA A 100 -14.90 3.54 10.96
C ALA A 100 -15.95 4.62 11.10
N GLN A 101 -17.00 4.39 11.88
CA GLN A 101 -18.01 5.41 12.15
C GLN A 101 -17.46 6.54 13.05
N LYS A 102 -16.65 6.19 14.01
CA LYS A 102 -15.93 7.07 14.95
C LYS A 102 -14.63 6.39 15.39
N PRO A 103 -13.61 7.19 15.82
CA PRO A 103 -13.50 8.66 15.77
C PRO A 103 -13.22 9.18 14.35
N LYS A 104 -13.15 10.51 14.18
CA LYS A 104 -12.72 11.13 12.91
C LYS A 104 -11.21 10.88 12.72
N LEU A 105 -10.83 10.17 11.65
CA LEU A 105 -9.46 9.73 11.39
C LEU A 105 -8.61 10.72 10.59
N ALA A 106 -9.24 11.69 9.90
CA ALA A 106 -8.56 12.64 9.02
C ALA A 106 -7.30 13.30 9.63
N PRO A 107 -7.27 13.71 10.91
CA PRO A 107 -6.09 14.33 11.48
C PRO A 107 -4.87 13.40 11.65
N TYR A 108 -5.07 12.09 11.58
CA TYR A 108 -4.06 11.07 11.86
C TYR A 108 -3.53 10.39 10.60
N ILE A 109 -4.19 10.56 9.45
CA ILE A 109 -3.89 9.83 8.19
C ILE A 109 -2.45 10.04 7.75
N GLU A 110 -1.95 11.27 7.76
CA GLU A 110 -0.58 11.56 7.33
C GLU A 110 0.44 10.81 8.18
N ARG A 111 0.23 10.76 9.50
CA ARG A 111 1.13 10.04 10.40
C ARG A 111 1.07 8.53 10.21
N MET A 112 -0.11 7.96 9.90
CA MET A 112 -0.25 6.55 9.55
C MET A 112 0.55 6.22 8.28
N ARG A 113 0.46 7.07 7.25
CA ARG A 113 1.22 6.93 6.00
C ARG A 113 2.73 6.99 6.24
N GLU A 114 3.19 7.98 7.00
CA GLU A 114 4.60 8.12 7.39
C GLU A 114 5.12 6.86 8.08
N ASN A 115 4.38 6.36 9.07
CA ASN A 115 4.77 5.17 9.83
C ASN A 115 4.89 3.93 8.94
N ILE A 116 3.88 3.66 8.11
CA ILE A 116 3.86 2.50 7.20
C ILE A 116 5.01 2.61 6.19
N ALA A 117 5.19 3.77 5.56
CA ALA A 117 6.26 4.00 4.60
C ALA A 117 7.65 3.80 5.23
N ALA A 118 7.87 4.35 6.43
CA ALA A 118 9.13 4.20 7.14
C ALA A 118 9.45 2.74 7.49
N ARG A 119 8.45 1.94 7.90
CA ARG A 119 8.64 0.52 8.23
C ARG A 119 8.94 -0.34 7.01
N LEU A 120 8.35 0.01 5.88
CA LEU A 120 8.59 -0.70 4.61
C LEU A 120 9.82 -0.17 3.85
N GLY A 121 10.43 0.93 4.29
CA GLY A 121 11.57 1.54 3.61
C GLY A 121 11.22 2.06 2.21
N ILE A 122 10.03 2.63 2.04
CA ILE A 122 9.51 3.19 0.79
C ILE A 122 9.15 4.67 0.95
N ASP A 123 8.96 5.36 -0.17
CA ASP A 123 8.54 6.75 -0.13
C ASP A 123 7.08 6.90 0.33
N MET A 124 6.79 7.97 1.05
CA MET A 124 5.44 8.26 1.54
C MET A 124 4.40 8.41 0.42
N ASN A 125 4.82 8.82 -0.77
CA ASN A 125 3.95 8.92 -1.96
C ASN A 125 3.52 7.55 -2.52
N GLN A 126 4.15 6.44 -2.09
CA GLN A 126 3.77 5.07 -2.42
C GLN A 126 2.71 4.51 -1.45
N VAL A 127 2.37 5.24 -0.37
CA VAL A 127 1.39 4.81 0.62
C VAL A 127 0.22 5.79 0.65
N ASN A 128 -0.97 5.32 0.33
CA ASN A 128 -2.20 6.07 0.49
C ASN A 128 -3.08 5.42 1.58
N VAL A 129 -3.65 6.25 2.45
CA VAL A 129 -4.63 5.82 3.46
C VAL A 129 -5.84 6.73 3.36
N LYS A 130 -7.02 6.13 3.26
CA LYS A 130 -8.33 6.79 3.24
C LYS A 130 -9.15 6.32 4.44
N ALA A 131 -10.10 7.14 4.86
CA ALA A 131 -11.08 6.75 5.87
C ALA A 131 -12.48 7.07 5.36
N THR A 132 -13.41 6.17 5.65
CA THR A 132 -14.83 6.33 5.33
C THR A 132 -15.71 5.85 6.47
N THR A 133 -16.96 6.30 6.49
CA THR A 133 -18.03 5.73 7.31
C THR A 133 -18.88 4.78 6.46
N GLU A 134 -19.73 3.99 7.09
CA GLU A 134 -20.80 3.25 6.42
C GLU A 134 -22.19 3.86 6.64
N GLU A 135 -22.23 5.17 6.94
CA GLU A 135 -23.48 5.94 7.10
C GLU A 135 -24.49 5.31 8.08
N GLY A 136 -23.96 4.69 9.14
CA GLY A 136 -24.76 3.99 10.15
C GLY A 136 -25.14 2.54 9.79
N LEU A 137 -24.74 2.05 8.64
CA LEU A 137 -25.05 0.68 8.18
C LEU A 137 -24.02 -0.34 8.71
N GLY A 138 -24.47 -1.57 8.89
CA GLY A 138 -23.62 -2.67 9.31
C GLY A 138 -23.01 -2.51 10.70
N PHE A 139 -22.05 -3.38 11.03
CA PHE A 139 -21.39 -3.39 12.34
C PHE A 139 -20.44 -2.21 12.54
N THR A 140 -19.78 -1.75 11.49
CA THR A 140 -18.90 -0.57 11.52
C THR A 140 -19.71 0.71 11.67
N GLY A 141 -20.82 0.84 10.92
CA GLY A 141 -21.75 1.96 11.05
C GLY A 141 -22.44 2.01 12.41
N ALA A 142 -22.70 0.85 13.02
CA ALA A 142 -23.21 0.74 14.38
C ALA A 142 -22.14 0.99 15.47
N GLY A 143 -20.87 1.23 15.10
CA GLY A 143 -19.77 1.46 16.05
C GLY A 143 -19.39 0.22 16.87
N GLN A 144 -19.63 -0.97 16.34
CA GLN A 144 -19.30 -2.24 17.02
C GLN A 144 -17.87 -2.71 16.70
N GLY A 145 -17.27 -2.21 15.61
CA GLY A 145 -15.93 -2.56 15.16
C GLY A 145 -15.40 -1.56 14.15
N ILE A 146 -14.15 -1.73 13.79
CA ILE A 146 -13.48 -1.05 12.69
C ILE A 146 -12.95 -2.13 11.75
N SER A 147 -13.09 -1.93 10.44
CA SER A 147 -12.47 -2.76 9.43
C SER A 147 -11.52 -1.95 8.55
N ALA A 148 -10.59 -2.64 7.91
CA ALA A 148 -9.71 -2.04 6.93
C ALA A 148 -9.56 -2.96 5.72
N GLN A 149 -9.37 -2.34 4.57
CA GLN A 149 -9.02 -2.99 3.31
C GLN A 149 -7.74 -2.37 2.78
N ALA A 150 -6.87 -3.20 2.22
CA ALA A 150 -5.66 -2.73 1.56
C ALA A 150 -5.47 -3.45 0.23
N ILE A 151 -4.93 -2.72 -0.74
CA ILE A 151 -4.43 -3.28 -2.00
C ILE A 151 -2.97 -2.86 -2.12
N CYS A 152 -2.11 -3.77 -2.52
CA CYS A 152 -0.72 -3.47 -2.81
C CYS A 152 -0.30 -3.94 -4.19
N LEU A 153 0.72 -3.29 -4.71
CA LEU A 153 1.45 -3.69 -5.89
C LEU A 153 2.87 -4.09 -5.49
N LEU A 154 3.29 -5.30 -5.85
CA LEU A 154 4.68 -5.74 -5.74
C LEU A 154 5.31 -5.84 -7.12
N GLU A 155 6.59 -5.50 -7.20
CA GLU A 155 7.45 -5.74 -8.37
C GLU A 155 8.63 -6.62 -7.96
N THR A 156 9.25 -7.31 -8.91
CA THR A 156 10.53 -7.98 -8.69
C THR A 156 11.67 -7.03 -9.02
N VAL A 157 12.80 -7.18 -8.35
CA VAL A 157 14.02 -6.38 -8.59
C VAL A 157 14.40 -6.40 -10.07
N ASP A 158 14.38 -7.57 -10.72
CA ASP A 158 14.72 -7.71 -12.13
C ASP A 158 13.83 -6.85 -13.07
N ASN A 159 12.53 -6.80 -12.79
CA ASN A 159 11.60 -6.00 -13.58
C ASN A 159 11.79 -4.50 -13.36
N PHE A 160 12.25 -4.09 -12.18
CA PHE A 160 12.54 -2.70 -11.86
C PHE A 160 13.78 -2.21 -12.61
N ASP A 161 14.86 -2.98 -12.60
CA ASP A 161 16.11 -2.67 -13.31
C ASP A 161 15.90 -2.60 -14.83
N TYR A 162 15.11 -3.51 -15.39
CA TYR A 162 14.78 -3.49 -16.81
C TYR A 162 14.05 -2.20 -17.23
N ARG A 163 13.10 -1.72 -16.42
CA ARG A 163 12.38 -0.46 -16.70
C ARG A 163 13.30 0.75 -16.60
N ALA A 164 14.14 0.80 -15.57
CA ALA A 164 15.10 1.88 -15.40
C ALA A 164 16.08 1.94 -16.57
N THR A 165 16.61 0.80 -17.01
CA THR A 165 17.52 0.70 -18.15
C THR A 165 16.86 1.16 -19.45
N ARG A 166 15.59 0.79 -19.68
CA ARG A 166 14.86 1.20 -20.88
C ARG A 166 14.60 2.71 -20.93
N LEU A 167 14.22 3.33 -19.80
CA LEU A 167 14.02 4.78 -19.73
C LEU A 167 15.31 5.56 -20.03
N ILE A 168 16.47 5.03 -19.61
CA ILE A 168 17.77 5.63 -19.90
C ILE A 168 18.12 5.47 -21.38
N SER A 169 17.84 4.32 -22.01
CA SER A 169 18.11 4.08 -23.43
C SER A 169 17.25 4.97 -24.33
N ASP A 170 15.96 5.10 -24.01
CA ASP A 170 15.01 5.93 -24.78
C ASP A 170 15.35 7.45 -24.68
N SER A 171 16.04 7.88 -23.61
CA SER A 171 16.47 9.26 -23.43
C SER A 171 17.80 9.59 -24.16
N GLN A 172 18.50 8.60 -24.73
CA GLN A 172 19.79 8.76 -25.40
C GLN A 172 19.75 8.65 -26.92
N GLU A 173 18.59 8.42 -27.54
CA GLU A 173 18.50 8.51 -29.00
C GLU A 173 18.50 9.99 -29.42
N PRO A 174 19.58 10.51 -30.05
CA PRO A 174 19.50 11.80 -30.67
C PRO A 174 18.56 11.69 -31.87
N GLU A 175 17.59 12.57 -31.96
CA GLU A 175 16.81 12.78 -33.18
C GLU A 175 17.74 13.08 -34.34
N SER A 176 18.20 12.05 -35.05
CA SER A 176 18.76 12.23 -36.37
C SER A 176 17.60 12.49 -37.31
N VAL A 177 17.18 13.72 -37.39
CA VAL A 177 16.29 14.18 -38.46
C VAL A 177 17.09 14.10 -39.78
N SER A 178 16.99 12.96 -40.43
CA SER A 178 17.45 12.87 -41.84
C SER A 178 16.53 13.75 -42.67
N PRO A 179 17.07 14.76 -43.37
CA PRO A 179 16.24 15.56 -44.26
C PRO A 179 15.69 14.66 -45.36
N CYS A 180 14.39 14.65 -45.48
CA CYS A 180 13.67 13.91 -46.52
C CYS A 180 14.15 14.31 -47.91
N ARG A 181 14.94 13.45 -48.59
CA ARG A 181 15.41 13.64 -49.96
C ARG A 181 14.30 13.57 -51.02
N ALA A 182 13.06 13.46 -50.66
CA ALA A 182 11.93 13.27 -51.58
C ALA A 182 11.22 14.56 -52.00
N CYS A 183 11.64 15.76 -51.53
CA CYS A 183 10.99 17.04 -51.90
C CYS A 183 11.78 17.90 -52.89
N MET A 184 12.73 17.35 -53.65
CA MET A 184 13.40 18.08 -54.73
C MET A 184 12.81 17.85 -56.13
N GLY A 185 11.54 17.49 -56.23
CA GLY A 185 10.92 17.11 -57.51
C GLY A 185 9.66 17.89 -57.93
N CYS A 186 9.22 18.90 -57.20
CA CYS A 186 7.93 19.51 -57.48
C CYS A 186 7.90 21.04 -57.61
N VAL A 187 8.91 21.58 -58.34
CA VAL A 187 8.76 22.97 -58.89
C VAL A 187 9.39 22.98 -60.28
N LYS A 188 8.66 22.54 -61.28
CA LYS A 188 8.80 22.98 -62.66
C LYS A 188 7.48 22.87 -63.40
N GLY A 189 6.98 23.99 -63.79
CA GLY A 189 6.14 24.16 -64.96
C GLY A 189 4.65 24.34 -64.68
N GLN A 190 4.22 25.61 -64.71
CA GLN A 190 3.28 26.05 -65.75
C GLN A 190 3.08 27.55 -65.70
N SER A 191 3.81 28.22 -66.59
CA SER A 191 3.38 29.48 -67.17
C SER A 191 2.42 29.15 -68.29
N LEU A 192 1.21 29.77 -68.30
CA LEU A 192 0.47 29.99 -69.55
C LEU A 192 -0.60 31.09 -69.29
N SER A 193 -0.42 32.11 -70.08
CA SER A 193 -1.30 33.03 -70.78
C SER A 193 -2.65 33.37 -70.12
#